data_3797d0a381174b2dfc9cfe0fff1ac67c
#
_entry.id   3797d0a381174b2dfc9cfe0fff1ac67c
#
_cell.length_a   1.000
_cell.length_b   1.000
_cell.length_c   1.000
_cell.angle_alpha   90.00
_cell.angle_beta   90.00
_cell.angle_gamma   90.00
#
_symmetry.space_group_name_H-M   'P 1'
#
loop_
_entity.id
_entity.type
_entity.pdbx_description
1 polymer ?
#
loop_
_entity_poly.entity_id
_entity_poly.type
_entity_poly.pdbx_seq_one_letter_code
_entity_poly.pdbx_strand_id
1 'polypeptide(L)'
;MSATDVITLTEDQQKAMNAFQQFLLDPTETVFVLSGYSGCGKSTLVRTLLDKLPGFMKTVKLINPSQKDYEVALTATTNKAAENLARITGSSATTIHSFLSLRVSTDYKTGVTTLTPRNWHPVENYLLFIDEASYIDSKLLELIFKLTNKCKIVFVGDPAQLTPVKSSSTPVFGANF
;
A
#
# COMPACT_ATOMS: atom_id res chain seq x y z
N MET A 1 1.24 16.46 -30.40
CA MET A 1 2.30 16.77 -29.40
C MET A 1 1.56 17.04 -28.08
N SER A 2 1.43 16.04 -27.22
CA SER A 2 0.80 16.23 -25.92
C SER A 2 1.82 16.88 -24.99
N ALA A 3 1.46 18.05 -24.46
CA ALA A 3 2.20 18.67 -23.38
C ALA A 3 2.25 17.68 -22.22
N THR A 4 3.43 17.18 -21.90
CA THR A 4 3.67 16.49 -20.64
C THR A 4 3.48 17.55 -19.55
N ASP A 5 2.33 17.48 -18.86
CA ASP A 5 2.14 18.24 -17.65
C ASP A 5 3.27 17.89 -16.70
N VAL A 6 4.22 18.79 -16.55
CA VAL A 6 5.30 18.65 -15.58
C VAL A 6 4.66 18.80 -14.21
N ILE A 7 4.37 17.69 -13.56
CA ILE A 7 3.85 17.67 -12.19
C ILE A 7 4.96 18.22 -11.29
N THR A 8 4.80 19.46 -10.84
CA THR A 8 5.70 20.07 -9.87
C THR A 8 5.34 19.54 -8.49
N LEU A 9 6.23 18.72 -7.92
CA LEU A 9 6.06 18.18 -6.59
C LEU A 9 6.30 19.26 -5.53
N THR A 10 5.53 19.21 -4.46
CA THR A 10 5.82 20.02 -3.25
C THR A 10 7.08 19.52 -2.56
N GLU A 11 7.65 20.31 -1.66
CA GLU A 11 8.83 19.90 -0.88
C GLU A 11 8.57 18.61 -0.10
N ASP A 12 7.39 18.46 0.50
CA ASP A 12 7.04 17.27 1.26
C ASP A 12 6.85 16.04 0.36
N GLN A 13 6.28 16.21 -0.82
CA GLN A 13 6.20 15.14 -1.82
C GLN A 13 7.59 14.73 -2.32
N GLN A 14 8.51 15.68 -2.48
CA GLN A 14 9.89 15.37 -2.85
C GLN A 14 10.63 14.62 -1.73
N LYS A 15 10.44 15.01 -0.47
CA LYS A 15 10.97 14.26 0.70
C LYS A 15 10.43 12.84 0.74
N ALA A 16 9.12 12.67 0.56
CA ALA A 16 8.47 11.36 0.52
C ALA A 16 9.03 10.48 -0.61
N MET A 17 9.29 11.06 -1.79
CA MET A 17 9.89 10.34 -2.92
C MET A 17 11.32 9.88 -2.61
N ASN A 18 12.13 10.74 -2.00
CA ASN A 18 13.49 10.38 -1.59
C ASN A 18 13.48 9.28 -0.52
N ALA A 19 12.59 9.37 0.47
CA ALA A 19 12.42 8.34 1.48
C ALA A 19 11.96 7.01 0.87
N PHE A 20 11.04 7.04 -0.10
CA PHE A 20 10.61 5.85 -0.81
C PHE A 20 11.76 5.20 -1.61
N GLN A 21 12.62 5.98 -2.24
CA GLN A 21 13.80 5.45 -2.91
C GLN A 21 14.75 4.75 -1.92
N GLN A 22 14.99 5.32 -0.75
CA GLN A 22 15.80 4.68 0.30
C GLN A 22 15.16 3.38 0.79
N PHE A 23 13.85 3.39 1.02
CA PHE A 23 13.09 2.18 1.35
C PHE A 23 13.25 1.06 0.32
N LEU A 24 13.29 1.38 -0.98
CA LEU A 24 13.53 0.37 -2.02
C LEU A 24 14.97 -0.17 -1.99
N LEU A 25 15.94 0.67 -1.61
CA LEU A 25 17.35 0.31 -1.55
C LEU A 25 17.68 -0.54 -0.32
N ASP A 26 16.98 -0.36 0.79
CA ASP A 26 17.22 -1.12 2.02
C ASP A 26 16.52 -2.48 1.97
N PRO A 27 17.28 -3.60 1.93
CA PRO A 27 16.68 -4.94 1.87
C PRO A 27 16.00 -5.35 3.18
N THR A 28 16.28 -4.68 4.28
CA THR A 28 15.73 -4.99 5.61
C THR A 28 14.39 -4.32 5.86
N GLU A 29 14.14 -3.17 5.25
CA GLU A 29 12.88 -2.45 5.35
C GLU A 29 11.83 -3.11 4.45
N THR A 30 10.74 -3.57 5.05
CA THR A 30 9.64 -4.23 4.35
C THR A 30 8.37 -3.40 4.29
N VAL A 31 8.29 -2.34 5.11
CA VAL A 31 7.10 -1.49 5.24
C VAL A 31 7.46 -0.02 5.06
N PHE A 32 6.64 0.68 4.28
CA PHE A 32 6.71 2.13 4.11
C PHE A 32 5.32 2.73 4.36
N VAL A 33 5.25 3.81 5.12
CA VAL A 33 3.99 4.50 5.42
C VAL A 33 3.99 5.87 4.78
N LEU A 34 3.11 6.06 3.81
CA LEU A 34 2.86 7.35 3.17
C LEU A 34 1.62 8.00 3.81
N SER A 35 1.86 8.83 4.81
CA SER A 35 0.80 9.52 5.54
C SER A 35 0.61 10.96 5.06
N GLY A 36 -0.61 11.45 5.11
CA GLY A 36 -0.94 12.83 4.81
C GLY A 36 -2.45 13.06 4.85
N TYR A 37 -2.85 14.30 5.07
CA TYR A 37 -4.27 14.67 5.13
C TYR A 37 -5.00 14.40 3.83
N SER A 38 -6.34 14.27 3.92
CA SER A 38 -7.19 14.14 2.73
C SER A 38 -6.98 15.34 1.81
N GLY A 39 -6.89 15.07 0.49
CA GLY A 39 -6.69 16.13 -0.51
C GLY A 39 -5.24 16.62 -0.69
N CYS A 40 -4.26 16.13 0.07
CA CYS A 40 -2.85 16.54 -0.09
C CYS A 40 -2.12 15.89 -1.29
N GLY A 41 -2.86 15.21 -2.19
CA GLY A 41 -2.28 14.62 -3.41
C GLY A 41 -1.58 13.27 -3.23
N LYS A 42 -1.93 12.49 -2.19
CA LYS A 42 -1.35 11.15 -1.96
C LYS A 42 -1.44 10.24 -3.18
N SER A 43 -2.60 10.12 -3.79
CA SER A 43 -2.81 9.27 -4.96
C SER A 43 -2.03 9.77 -6.19
N THR A 44 -1.86 11.10 -6.33
CA THR A 44 -1.00 11.70 -7.35
C THR A 44 0.46 11.37 -7.08
N LEU A 45 0.89 11.40 -5.83
CA LEU A 45 2.23 10.99 -5.44
C LEU A 45 2.46 9.50 -5.72
N VAL A 46 1.49 8.63 -5.41
CA VAL A 46 1.57 7.20 -5.77
C VAL A 46 1.77 7.03 -7.28
N ARG A 47 1.01 7.74 -8.11
CA ARG A 47 1.22 7.73 -9.56
C ARG A 47 2.65 8.15 -9.93
N THR A 48 3.16 9.24 -9.35
CA THR A 48 4.52 9.72 -9.61
C THR A 48 5.58 8.71 -9.17
N LEU A 49 5.38 8.03 -8.04
CA LEU A 49 6.26 6.95 -7.58
C LEU A 49 6.28 5.78 -8.58
N LEU A 50 5.12 5.39 -9.10
CA LEU A 50 5.01 4.34 -10.11
C LEU A 50 5.71 4.72 -11.41
N ASP A 51 5.54 5.96 -11.88
CA ASP A 51 6.20 6.46 -13.10
C ASP A 51 7.73 6.45 -12.96
N LYS A 52 8.26 6.71 -11.75
CA LYS A 52 9.69 6.72 -11.46
C LYS A 52 10.25 5.35 -11.03
N LEU A 53 9.40 4.40 -10.73
CA LEU A 53 9.79 3.07 -10.22
C LEU A 53 10.82 2.35 -11.10
N PRO A 54 10.70 2.34 -12.45
CA PRO A 54 11.71 1.69 -13.31
C PRO A 54 13.12 2.28 -13.12
N GLY A 55 13.21 3.60 -12.89
CA GLY A 55 14.48 4.27 -12.60
C GLY A 55 15.04 3.87 -11.23
N PHE A 56 14.19 3.83 -10.20
CA PHE A 56 14.57 3.37 -8.86
C PHE A 56 15.07 1.92 -8.88
N MET A 57 14.36 1.02 -9.58
CA MET A 57 14.74 -0.39 -9.68
C MET A 57 16.06 -0.59 -10.42
N LYS A 58 16.42 0.25 -11.38
CA LYS A 58 17.77 0.25 -11.98
C LYS A 58 18.84 0.52 -10.94
N THR A 59 18.64 1.51 -10.07
CA THR A 59 19.57 1.83 -8.98
C THR A 59 19.67 0.68 -7.97
N VAL A 60 18.53 0.09 -7.59
CA VAL A 60 18.49 -1.09 -6.70
C VAL A 60 19.33 -2.23 -7.28
N LYS A 61 19.19 -2.53 -8.57
CA LYS A 61 19.94 -3.61 -9.25
C LYS A 61 21.43 -3.32 -9.38
N LEU A 62 21.83 -2.05 -9.46
CA LEU A 62 23.26 -1.69 -9.45
C LEU A 62 23.92 -2.02 -8.11
N ILE A 63 23.17 -1.87 -7.00
CA ILE A 63 23.67 -2.15 -5.64
C ILE A 63 23.50 -3.63 -5.30
N ASN A 64 22.38 -4.22 -5.67
CA ASN A 64 22.07 -5.63 -5.45
C ASN A 64 21.64 -6.32 -6.75
N PRO A 65 22.57 -6.84 -7.57
CA PRO A 65 22.26 -7.45 -8.86
C PRO A 65 21.36 -8.68 -8.78
N SER A 66 21.29 -9.33 -7.63
CA SER A 66 20.43 -10.51 -7.40
C SER A 66 18.99 -10.15 -7.06
N GLN A 67 18.69 -8.87 -6.83
CA GLN A 67 17.32 -8.42 -6.53
C GLN A 67 16.41 -8.64 -7.74
N LYS A 68 15.37 -9.43 -7.55
CA LYS A 68 14.31 -9.59 -8.54
C LYS A 68 13.46 -8.32 -8.65
N ASP A 69 12.90 -8.09 -9.82
CA ASP A 69 11.89 -7.05 -9.97
C ASP A 69 10.66 -7.39 -9.12
N TYR A 70 10.11 -6.39 -8.49
CA TYR A 70 8.83 -6.53 -7.82
C TYR A 70 7.70 -6.46 -8.85
N GLU A 71 6.72 -7.33 -8.69
CA GLU A 71 5.43 -7.14 -9.34
C GLU A 71 4.64 -6.09 -8.55
N VAL A 72 4.10 -5.08 -9.24
CA VAL A 72 3.37 -4.00 -8.58
C VAL A 72 1.91 -4.40 -8.41
N ALA A 73 1.42 -4.35 -7.19
CA ALA A 73 0.01 -4.52 -6.88
C ALA A 73 -0.56 -3.25 -6.26
N LEU A 74 -1.61 -2.71 -6.88
CA LEU A 74 -2.34 -1.55 -6.36
C LEU A 74 -3.62 -2.04 -5.69
N THR A 75 -3.74 -1.77 -4.41
CA THR A 75 -4.90 -2.19 -3.64
C THR A 75 -5.45 -1.07 -2.76
N ALA A 76 -6.67 -1.24 -2.29
CA ALA A 76 -7.29 -0.35 -1.33
C ALA A 76 -8.18 -1.13 -0.36
N THR A 77 -8.60 -0.52 0.72
CA THR A 77 -9.49 -1.17 1.71
C THR A 77 -10.94 -1.24 1.24
N THR A 78 -11.34 -0.39 0.28
CA THR A 78 -12.71 -0.35 -0.27
C THR A 78 -12.70 -0.41 -1.81
N ASN A 79 -13.79 -0.88 -2.41
CA ASN A 79 -13.96 -0.88 -3.87
C ASN A 79 -13.88 0.53 -4.45
N LYS A 80 -14.53 1.50 -3.80
CA LYS A 80 -14.51 2.90 -4.26
C LYS A 80 -13.10 3.49 -4.26
N ALA A 81 -12.31 3.20 -3.23
CA ALA A 81 -10.91 3.64 -3.18
C ALA A 81 -10.07 2.95 -4.25
N ALA A 82 -10.26 1.65 -4.47
CA ALA A 82 -9.57 0.92 -5.53
C ALA A 82 -9.90 1.48 -6.93
N GLU A 83 -11.17 1.76 -7.22
CA GLU A 83 -11.59 2.40 -8.48
C GLU A 83 -10.96 3.79 -8.66
N ASN A 84 -10.92 4.60 -7.59
CA ASN A 84 -10.30 5.92 -7.62
C ASN A 84 -8.79 5.81 -7.84
N LEU A 85 -8.12 4.88 -7.17
CA LEU A 85 -6.69 4.63 -7.33
C LEU A 85 -6.38 4.19 -8.77
N ALA A 86 -7.17 3.27 -9.32
CA ALA A 86 -7.05 2.83 -10.72
C ALA A 86 -7.19 3.98 -11.71
N ARG A 87 -8.19 4.85 -11.50
CA ARG A 87 -8.43 6.03 -12.34
C ARG A 87 -7.26 7.02 -12.31
N ILE A 88 -6.69 7.28 -11.12
CA ILE A 88 -5.61 8.25 -10.97
C ILE A 88 -4.29 7.72 -11.51
N THR A 89 -3.99 6.44 -11.27
CA THR A 89 -2.73 5.82 -11.69
C THR A 89 -2.74 5.34 -13.14
N GLY A 90 -3.92 5.16 -13.73
CA GLY A 90 -4.08 4.55 -15.06
C GLY A 90 -3.77 3.05 -15.07
N SER A 91 -3.72 2.39 -13.92
CA SER A 91 -3.40 0.98 -13.74
C SER A 91 -4.55 0.26 -13.03
N SER A 92 -4.64 -1.05 -13.21
CA SER A 92 -5.65 -1.84 -12.50
C SER A 92 -5.40 -1.83 -10.99
N ALA A 93 -6.47 -1.70 -10.22
CA ALA A 93 -6.42 -1.81 -8.77
C ALA A 93 -7.61 -2.64 -8.27
N THR A 94 -7.43 -3.30 -7.13
CA THR A 94 -8.45 -4.15 -6.50
C THR A 94 -8.48 -3.91 -4.99
N THR A 95 -9.41 -4.56 -4.28
CA THR A 95 -9.36 -4.48 -2.83
C THR A 95 -8.28 -5.39 -2.27
N ILE A 96 -7.69 -5.00 -1.12
CA ILE A 96 -6.72 -5.86 -0.42
C ILE A 96 -7.33 -7.21 -0.05
N HIS A 97 -8.63 -7.26 0.27
CA HIS A 97 -9.37 -8.49 0.52
C HIS A 97 -9.38 -9.42 -0.70
N SER A 98 -9.67 -8.87 -1.89
CA SER A 98 -9.65 -9.64 -3.14
C SER A 98 -8.24 -10.09 -3.49
N PHE A 99 -7.25 -9.21 -3.37
CA PHE A 99 -5.85 -9.52 -3.68
C PHE A 99 -5.32 -10.68 -2.84
N LEU A 100 -5.60 -10.67 -1.54
CA LEU A 100 -5.20 -11.74 -0.62
C LEU A 100 -6.22 -12.89 -0.56
N SER A 101 -7.23 -12.90 -1.43
CA SER A 101 -8.29 -13.93 -1.46
C SER A 101 -8.95 -14.14 -0.09
N LEU A 102 -9.23 -13.07 0.64
CA LEU A 102 -9.86 -13.12 1.95
C LEU A 102 -11.36 -13.31 1.82
N ARG A 103 -11.93 -14.10 2.73
CA ARG A 103 -13.36 -14.35 2.87
C ARG A 103 -13.85 -13.79 4.20
N VAL A 104 -14.91 -13.00 4.11
CA VAL A 104 -15.66 -12.56 5.29
C VAL A 104 -16.78 -13.57 5.54
N SER A 105 -16.84 -14.13 6.74
CA SER A 105 -17.92 -15.02 7.20
C SER A 105 -18.53 -14.44 8.45
N THR A 106 -19.85 -14.29 8.47
CA THR A 106 -20.59 -13.84 9.65
C THR A 106 -21.36 -15.03 10.21
N ASP A 107 -21.12 -15.35 11.48
CA ASP A 107 -21.95 -16.28 12.21
C ASP A 107 -23.26 -15.58 12.58
N TYR A 108 -24.35 -15.99 11.95
CA TYR A 108 -25.67 -15.40 12.16
C TYR A 108 -26.25 -15.64 13.57
N LYS A 109 -25.71 -16.61 14.32
CA LYS A 109 -26.15 -16.88 15.70
C LYS A 109 -25.49 -15.99 16.71
N THR A 110 -24.20 -15.70 16.51
CA THR A 110 -23.40 -14.92 17.46
C THR A 110 -23.16 -13.49 16.97
N GLY A 111 -23.45 -13.17 15.69
CA GLY A 111 -23.14 -11.89 15.05
C GLY A 111 -21.64 -11.67 14.84
N VAL A 112 -20.80 -12.67 15.14
CA VAL A 112 -19.34 -12.54 15.01
C VAL A 112 -18.94 -12.63 13.56
N THR A 113 -18.25 -11.63 13.09
CA THR A 113 -17.65 -11.61 11.74
C THR A 113 -16.19 -12.06 11.81
N THR A 114 -15.86 -13.07 11.03
CA THR A 114 -14.50 -13.62 10.92
C THR A 114 -13.95 -13.38 9.53
N LEU A 115 -12.66 -13.00 9.47
CA LEU A 115 -11.91 -12.81 8.24
C LEU A 115 -10.92 -13.97 8.10
N THR A 116 -11.05 -14.75 7.03
CA THR A 116 -10.21 -15.93 6.78
C THR A 116 -9.71 -15.94 5.34
N PRO A 117 -8.46 -16.33 5.07
CA PRO A 117 -8.00 -16.53 3.71
C PRO A 117 -8.59 -17.81 3.11
N ARG A 118 -8.91 -17.77 1.83
CA ARG A 118 -9.30 -18.99 1.07
C ARG A 118 -8.08 -19.87 0.80
N ASN A 119 -6.91 -19.26 0.75
CA ASN A 119 -5.65 -19.91 0.52
C ASN A 119 -4.62 -19.33 1.49
N TRP A 120 -3.84 -20.19 2.14
CA TRP A 120 -2.78 -19.83 3.08
C TRP A 120 -1.40 -19.73 2.43
N HIS A 121 -1.32 -19.78 1.09
CA HIS A 121 -0.06 -19.55 0.39
C HIS A 121 0.20 -18.05 0.26
N PRO A 122 1.31 -17.54 0.83
CA PRO A 122 1.65 -16.13 0.72
C PRO A 122 1.93 -15.75 -0.73
N VAL A 123 1.55 -14.53 -1.10
CA VAL A 123 2.03 -13.89 -2.32
C VAL A 123 3.49 -13.46 -2.15
N GLU A 124 4.28 -13.52 -3.20
CA GLU A 124 5.72 -13.26 -3.13
C GLU A 124 6.18 -12.24 -4.16
N ASN A 125 7.22 -11.48 -3.77
CA ASN A 125 7.92 -10.51 -4.63
C ASN A 125 7.03 -9.38 -5.17
N TYR A 126 6.07 -8.92 -4.36
CA TYR A 126 5.25 -7.77 -4.69
C TYR A 126 5.77 -6.48 -4.05
N LEU A 127 5.67 -5.38 -4.79
CA LEU A 127 5.59 -4.03 -4.23
C LEU A 127 4.08 -3.71 -4.12
N LEU A 128 3.57 -3.86 -2.91
CA LEU A 128 2.14 -3.82 -2.61
C LEU A 128 1.76 -2.46 -2.04
N PHE A 129 0.99 -1.68 -2.80
CA PHE A 129 0.38 -0.45 -2.32
C PHE A 129 -1.00 -0.74 -1.73
N ILE A 130 -1.29 -0.19 -0.55
CA ILE A 130 -2.58 -0.33 0.11
C ILE A 130 -3.09 1.06 0.47
N ASP A 131 -4.04 1.57 -0.30
CA ASP A 131 -4.66 2.89 -0.09
C ASP A 131 -5.77 2.81 0.97
N GLU A 132 -6.10 3.97 1.55
CA GLU A 132 -7.01 4.11 2.69
C GLU A 132 -6.62 3.23 3.89
N ALA A 133 -5.33 3.15 4.20
CA ALA A 133 -4.79 2.28 5.25
C ALA A 133 -5.33 2.59 6.67
N SER A 134 -5.95 3.75 6.87
CA SER A 134 -6.65 4.12 8.13
C SER A 134 -7.83 3.19 8.47
N TYR A 135 -8.37 2.46 7.51
CA TYR A 135 -9.45 1.49 7.72
C TYR A 135 -8.96 0.07 8.05
N ILE A 136 -7.65 -0.16 8.09
CA ILE A 136 -7.07 -1.46 8.41
C ILE A 136 -7.17 -1.70 9.93
N ASP A 137 -7.89 -2.75 10.31
CA ASP A 137 -7.92 -3.23 11.68
C ASP A 137 -6.76 -4.19 11.99
N SER A 138 -6.57 -4.54 13.26
CA SER A 138 -5.49 -5.43 13.70
C SER A 138 -5.55 -6.81 13.05
N LYS A 139 -6.75 -7.32 12.79
CA LYS A 139 -6.94 -8.64 12.17
C LYS A 139 -6.51 -8.64 10.70
N LEU A 140 -6.93 -7.63 9.94
CA LEU A 140 -6.53 -7.46 8.54
C LEU A 140 -5.02 -7.23 8.44
N LEU A 141 -4.43 -6.41 9.32
CA LEU A 141 -3.00 -6.15 9.35
C LEU A 141 -2.21 -7.45 9.58
N GLU A 142 -2.63 -8.27 10.55
CA GLU A 142 -2.03 -9.58 10.81
C GLU A 142 -2.07 -10.49 9.58
N LEU A 143 -3.21 -10.53 8.86
CA LEU A 143 -3.36 -11.32 7.65
C LEU A 143 -2.50 -10.80 6.50
N ILE A 144 -2.36 -9.48 6.34
CA ILE A 144 -1.48 -8.88 5.34
C ILE A 144 -0.04 -9.40 5.55
N PHE A 145 0.48 -9.33 6.76
CA PHE A 145 1.84 -9.80 7.03
C PHE A 145 2.00 -11.33 6.92
N LYS A 146 0.98 -12.10 7.29
CA LYS A 146 1.03 -13.57 7.14
C LYS A 146 0.96 -14.04 5.69
N LEU A 147 0.28 -13.29 4.84
CA LEU A 147 0.02 -13.65 3.45
C LEU A 147 0.94 -12.94 2.45
N THR A 148 1.98 -12.26 2.92
CA THR A 148 3.01 -11.65 2.08
C THR A 148 4.39 -12.20 2.46
N ASN A 149 5.19 -12.56 1.47
CA ASN A 149 6.55 -13.06 1.65
C ASN A 149 7.49 -12.37 0.65
N LYS A 150 8.64 -11.88 1.11
CA LYS A 150 9.59 -11.12 0.28
C LYS A 150 8.92 -9.96 -0.47
N CYS A 151 7.92 -9.35 0.13
CA CYS A 151 7.19 -8.20 -0.40
C CYS A 151 7.67 -6.92 0.27
N LYS A 152 7.52 -5.81 -0.44
CA LYS A 152 7.59 -4.46 0.13
C LYS A 152 6.18 -3.89 0.16
N ILE A 153 5.74 -3.42 1.32
CA ILE A 153 4.36 -2.97 1.54
C ILE A 153 4.37 -1.46 1.76
N VAL A 154 3.54 -0.75 1.00
CA VAL A 154 3.36 0.70 1.08
C VAL A 154 1.96 0.99 1.55
N PHE A 155 1.82 1.39 2.80
CA PHE A 155 0.54 1.86 3.33
C PHE A 155 0.35 3.33 3.00
N VAL A 156 -0.78 3.67 2.41
CA VAL A 156 -1.15 5.04 2.03
C VAL A 156 -2.42 5.42 2.78
N GLY A 157 -2.42 6.54 3.49
CA GLY A 157 -3.62 6.93 4.22
C GLY A 157 -3.50 8.25 4.96
N ASP A 158 -4.58 8.59 5.65
CA ASP A 158 -4.71 9.79 6.47
C ASP A 158 -4.82 9.37 7.93
N PRO A 159 -3.83 9.67 8.77
CA PRO A 159 -3.86 9.30 10.18
C PRO A 159 -5.00 10.00 10.96
N ALA A 160 -5.55 11.09 10.42
CA ALA A 160 -6.66 11.81 11.03
C ALA A 160 -8.05 11.26 10.62
N GLN A 161 -8.12 10.39 9.60
CA GLN A 161 -9.38 9.75 9.20
C GLN A 161 -9.64 8.52 10.08
N LEU A 162 -10.67 8.62 10.89
CA LEU A 162 -11.32 7.54 11.62
C LEU A 162 -10.39 6.64 12.45
N THR A 163 -10.33 6.96 13.71
CA THR A 163 -10.09 5.90 14.70
C THR A 163 -11.30 4.96 14.70
N PRO A 164 -11.11 3.64 14.53
CA PRO A 164 -12.17 2.68 14.81
C PRO A 164 -12.73 2.93 16.20
N VAL A 165 -14.03 2.83 16.35
CA VAL A 165 -14.77 3.12 17.62
C VAL A 165 -14.23 2.37 18.85
N LYS A 166 -13.26 1.47 18.68
CA LYS A 166 -12.66 0.63 19.73
C LYS A 166 -11.16 0.79 19.95
N SER A 167 -10.46 1.64 19.20
CA SER A 167 -9.02 1.89 19.41
C SER A 167 -8.68 3.36 19.19
N SER A 168 -7.76 3.89 19.98
CA SER A 168 -7.33 5.30 19.93
C SER A 168 -6.48 5.65 18.72
N SER A 169 -6.09 4.66 17.90
CA SER A 169 -5.35 4.82 16.63
C SER A 169 -5.56 3.60 15.74
N THR A 170 -5.41 3.78 14.42
CA THR A 170 -5.34 2.61 13.52
C THR A 170 -4.01 1.88 13.70
N PRO A 171 -3.99 0.54 13.63
CA PRO A 171 -2.77 -0.24 13.83
C PRO A 171 -1.61 0.15 12.93
N VAL A 172 -1.89 0.54 11.68
CA VAL A 172 -0.87 0.92 10.70
C VAL A 172 -0.10 2.18 11.11
N PHE A 173 -0.81 3.20 11.62
CA PHE A 173 -0.16 4.48 11.99
C PHE A 173 0.37 4.51 13.42
N GLY A 174 0.00 3.54 14.25
CA GLY A 174 0.49 3.37 15.62
C GLY A 174 1.56 2.29 15.77
N ALA A 175 1.87 1.54 14.73
CA ALA A 175 2.88 0.48 14.79
C ALA A 175 4.30 1.06 14.59
N ASN A 176 5.22 0.63 15.42
CA ASN A 176 6.66 0.77 15.14
C ASN A 176 7.07 -0.44 14.28
N PHE A 177 7.40 -0.19 13.04
CA PHE A 177 7.90 -1.19 12.10
C PHE A 177 9.42 -1.20 12.10
#